data_55d5e46b77c5cb0da7c5f586ffa30c7b
#
_entry.id   55d5e46b77c5cb0da7c5f586ffa30c7b
#
_cell.length_a   1.000
_cell.length_b   1.000
_cell.length_c   1.000
_cell.angle_alpha   90.00
_cell.angle_beta   90.00
_cell.angle_gamma   90.00
#
_symmetry.space_group_name_H-M   'P 1'
#
loop_
_entity.id
_entity.type
_entity.pdbx_description
1 polymer ?
#
loop_
_entity_poly.entity_id
_entity_poly.type
_entity_poly.pdbx_seq_one_letter_code
_entity_poly.pdbx_strand_id
1 'polypeptide(L)'
;NPFSQGAIVSRATNVQDICSRISFALFQDGVKVKSINQDRSENNFGKIEVNVSPGSYQVVVIAHNGEASATITSPEEVTFAKNKLTDTFYYGKTLEVSADQSIELEMKRAVAMFRLIMNDAIPPDVTAIRLYYTGGSSTFNALTGFGCVNSRQTEDRVVLDAQRSGNAQFEVYTMPHSQTDVLKVTVSALNTAGEIVFERIFDQVPVKLNEITQYKGSFFQGIETSQSNTLTFWTTDQWTQVDYGF
;
A
#
# COMPACT_ATOMS: atom_id res chain seq x y z
N ASN A 1 -21.94 28.82 18.44
CA ASN A 1 -22.16 27.76 17.46
C ASN A 1 -21.48 26.49 17.95
N PRO A 2 -22.21 25.48 18.36
CA PRO A 2 -21.61 24.23 18.71
C PRO A 2 -21.25 23.50 17.41
N PHE A 3 -19.99 23.20 17.21
CA PHE A 3 -19.58 22.16 16.30
C PHE A 3 -20.23 20.85 16.78
N SER A 4 -21.23 20.37 16.09
CA SER A 4 -21.72 19.03 16.28
C SER A 4 -20.60 18.08 15.84
N GLN A 5 -19.92 17.47 16.79
CA GLN A 5 -19.16 16.25 16.54
C GLN A 5 -20.18 15.18 16.13
N GLY A 6 -20.39 15.05 14.82
CA GLY A 6 -21.03 13.88 14.28
C GLY A 6 -20.14 12.68 14.65
N ALA A 7 -20.68 11.74 15.40
CA ALA A 7 -20.04 10.46 15.62
C ALA A 7 -19.68 9.89 14.23
N ILE A 8 -18.40 9.76 13.95
CA ILE A 8 -17.89 9.08 12.76
C ILE A 8 -18.20 7.60 13.00
N VAL A 9 -19.30 7.13 12.44
CA VAL A 9 -19.59 5.71 12.39
C VAL A 9 -18.64 5.14 11.34
N SER A 10 -17.52 4.56 11.78
CA SER A 10 -16.65 3.76 10.93
C SER A 10 -17.50 2.64 10.32
N ARG A 11 -17.88 2.78 9.05
CA ARG A 11 -18.44 1.68 8.29
C ARG A 11 -17.28 0.82 7.84
N ALA A 12 -17.18 -0.39 8.37
CA ALA A 12 -16.31 -1.40 7.82
C ALA A 12 -16.60 -1.52 6.31
N THR A 13 -15.62 -1.16 5.47
CA THR A 13 -15.74 -1.29 4.03
C THR A 13 -15.59 -2.76 3.68
N ASN A 14 -16.51 -3.31 2.90
CA ASN A 14 -16.40 -4.69 2.45
C ASN A 14 -15.18 -4.82 1.52
N VAL A 15 -14.38 -5.86 1.71
CA VAL A 15 -13.23 -6.18 0.85
C VAL A 15 -13.61 -6.25 -0.63
N GLN A 16 -14.83 -6.66 -0.93
CA GLN A 16 -15.39 -6.72 -2.29
C GLN A 16 -15.46 -5.35 -2.98
N ASP A 17 -15.55 -4.26 -2.22
CA ASP A 17 -15.65 -2.91 -2.77
C ASP A 17 -14.29 -2.32 -3.13
N ILE A 18 -13.24 -2.75 -2.44
CA ILE A 18 -11.92 -2.11 -2.50
C ILE A 18 -10.80 -2.98 -3.06
N CYS A 19 -10.94 -4.31 -3.07
CA CYS A 19 -9.92 -5.23 -3.57
C CYS A 19 -10.43 -6.04 -4.76
N SER A 20 -9.51 -6.50 -5.60
CA SER A 20 -9.78 -7.34 -6.75
C SER A 20 -9.28 -8.77 -6.59
N ARG A 21 -8.44 -9.04 -5.60
CA ARG A 21 -7.84 -10.36 -5.36
C ARG A 21 -7.80 -10.67 -3.87
N ILE A 22 -8.02 -11.95 -3.56
CA ILE A 22 -7.84 -12.50 -2.23
C ILE A 22 -6.96 -13.74 -2.36
N SER A 23 -5.93 -13.83 -1.52
CA SER A 23 -5.14 -15.04 -1.30
C SER A 23 -5.34 -15.49 0.13
N PHE A 24 -5.70 -16.75 0.29
CA PHE A 24 -5.96 -17.39 1.58
C PHE A 24 -5.06 -18.61 1.75
N ALA A 25 -4.51 -18.79 2.94
CA ALA A 25 -3.76 -20.00 3.31
C ALA A 25 -4.03 -20.38 4.76
N LEU A 26 -4.11 -21.69 4.99
CA LEU A 26 -4.13 -22.31 6.31
C LEU A 26 -2.85 -23.09 6.52
N PHE A 27 -2.30 -22.96 7.72
CA PHE A 27 -1.12 -23.72 8.16
C PHE A 27 -1.45 -24.45 9.47
N GLN A 28 -0.97 -25.67 9.57
CA GLN A 28 -1.00 -26.47 10.79
C GLN A 28 0.40 -27.00 11.04
N ASP A 29 0.96 -26.80 12.22
CA ASP A 29 2.32 -27.22 12.58
C ASP A 29 3.39 -26.75 11.57
N GLY A 30 3.25 -25.52 11.07
CA GLY A 30 4.15 -24.93 10.06
C GLY A 30 3.94 -25.44 8.63
N VAL A 31 3.03 -26.39 8.40
CA VAL A 31 2.72 -26.94 7.07
C VAL A 31 1.49 -26.28 6.48
N LYS A 32 1.58 -25.84 5.23
CA LYS A 32 0.44 -25.30 4.50
C LYS A 32 -0.54 -26.42 4.13
N VAL A 33 -1.71 -26.45 4.76
CA VAL A 33 -2.73 -27.49 4.55
C VAL A 33 -3.80 -27.11 3.53
N LYS A 34 -4.04 -25.80 3.34
CA LYS A 34 -4.97 -25.27 2.32
C LYS A 34 -4.44 -23.97 1.74
N SER A 35 -4.77 -23.74 0.48
CA SER A 35 -4.52 -22.47 -0.22
C SER A 35 -5.63 -22.23 -1.23
N ILE A 36 -6.21 -21.03 -1.23
CA ILE A 36 -7.28 -20.60 -2.13
C ILE A 36 -6.98 -19.18 -2.58
N ASN A 37 -7.07 -18.95 -3.88
CA ASN A 37 -7.03 -17.62 -4.46
C ASN A 37 -8.40 -17.31 -5.06
N GLN A 38 -8.84 -16.06 -4.91
CA GLN A 38 -10.06 -15.56 -5.52
C GLN A 38 -9.78 -14.32 -6.36
N ASP A 39 -10.48 -14.20 -7.46
CA ASP A 39 -10.57 -12.99 -8.27
C ASP A 39 -11.94 -12.34 -8.11
N ARG A 40 -12.02 -11.01 -8.21
CA ARG A 40 -13.28 -10.24 -8.04
C ARG A 40 -14.40 -10.70 -8.98
N SER A 41 -14.09 -11.31 -10.11
CA SER A 41 -15.07 -11.86 -11.04
C SER A 41 -15.80 -13.10 -10.51
N GLU A 42 -15.31 -13.71 -9.44
CA GLU A 42 -15.94 -14.91 -8.86
C GLU A 42 -17.16 -14.54 -8.00
N ASN A 43 -18.24 -15.30 -8.14
CA ASN A 43 -19.50 -15.06 -7.42
C ASN A 43 -19.37 -15.14 -5.90
N ASN A 44 -18.39 -15.88 -5.42
CA ASN A 44 -18.12 -16.08 -3.98
C ASN A 44 -16.96 -15.23 -3.48
N PHE A 45 -16.52 -14.21 -4.23
CA PHE A 45 -15.42 -13.33 -3.83
C PHE A 45 -15.65 -12.73 -2.44
N GLY A 46 -14.66 -12.91 -1.55
CA GLY A 46 -14.75 -12.50 -0.15
C GLY A 46 -15.40 -13.54 0.79
N LYS A 47 -15.81 -14.71 0.27
CA LYS A 47 -16.29 -15.84 1.07
C LYS A 47 -15.49 -17.07 0.75
N ILE A 48 -14.90 -17.69 1.76
CA ILE A 48 -14.06 -18.87 1.62
C ILE A 48 -14.58 -19.96 2.54
N GLU A 49 -14.87 -21.10 1.97
CA GLU A 49 -15.28 -22.31 2.69
C GLU A 49 -14.16 -23.34 2.65
N VAL A 50 -13.80 -23.88 3.80
CA VAL A 50 -12.77 -24.91 3.92
C VAL A 50 -13.24 -26.04 4.84
N ASN A 51 -13.00 -27.26 4.43
CA ASN A 51 -13.20 -28.45 5.26
C ASN A 51 -11.85 -28.86 5.85
N VAL A 52 -11.75 -28.82 7.18
CA VAL A 52 -10.57 -29.20 7.94
C VAL A 52 -10.97 -29.98 9.19
N SER A 53 -10.08 -30.80 9.70
CA SER A 53 -10.29 -31.51 10.97
C SER A 53 -10.26 -30.53 12.15
N PRO A 54 -10.86 -30.86 13.31
CA PRO A 54 -10.66 -30.08 14.51
C PRO A 54 -9.18 -29.90 14.83
N GLY A 55 -8.80 -28.68 15.24
CA GLY A 55 -7.40 -28.35 15.54
C GLY A 55 -7.13 -26.85 15.53
N SER A 56 -5.88 -26.50 15.79
CA SER A 56 -5.37 -25.14 15.78
C SER A 56 -4.72 -24.83 14.42
N TYR A 57 -5.11 -23.72 13.80
CA TYR A 57 -4.64 -23.34 12.48
C TYR A 57 -4.17 -21.88 12.46
N GLN A 58 -3.01 -21.62 11.87
CA GLN A 58 -2.62 -20.27 11.49
C GLN A 58 -3.31 -19.91 10.17
N VAL A 59 -4.09 -18.85 10.18
CA VAL A 59 -4.84 -18.34 9.03
C VAL A 59 -4.16 -17.10 8.52
N VAL A 60 -3.81 -17.08 7.22
CA VAL A 60 -3.33 -15.89 6.52
C VAL A 60 -4.27 -15.57 5.39
N VAL A 61 -4.76 -14.33 5.37
CA VAL A 61 -5.56 -13.78 4.27
C VAL A 61 -4.90 -12.49 3.81
N ILE A 62 -4.73 -12.35 2.50
CA ILE A 62 -4.23 -11.14 1.84
C ILE A 62 -5.26 -10.69 0.81
N ALA A 63 -5.69 -9.43 0.87
CA ALA A 63 -6.55 -8.81 -0.13
C ALA A 63 -5.87 -7.59 -0.74
N HIS A 64 -5.85 -7.47 -2.07
CA HIS A 64 -5.14 -6.41 -2.78
C HIS A 64 -5.64 -6.21 -4.22
N ASN A 65 -5.04 -5.24 -4.94
CA ASN A 65 -5.40 -4.90 -6.33
C ASN A 65 -4.28 -5.21 -7.35
N GLY A 66 -3.33 -6.08 -7.00
CA GLY A 66 -2.23 -6.46 -7.89
C GLY A 66 -2.66 -7.25 -9.14
N GLU A 67 -1.76 -7.38 -10.10
CA GLU A 67 -2.00 -8.09 -11.38
C GLU A 67 -2.24 -9.60 -11.20
N ALA A 68 -1.63 -10.20 -10.16
CA ALA A 68 -1.75 -11.62 -9.84
C ALA A 68 -1.94 -11.81 -8.33
N SER A 69 -2.38 -12.99 -7.91
CA SER A 69 -2.54 -13.36 -6.51
C SER A 69 -1.23 -13.23 -5.74
N ALA A 70 -1.31 -12.86 -4.46
CA ALA A 70 -0.16 -12.90 -3.57
C ALA A 70 0.29 -14.34 -3.33
N THR A 71 1.61 -14.54 -3.20
CA THR A 71 2.18 -15.84 -2.86
C THR A 71 2.41 -15.89 -1.36
N ILE A 72 1.66 -16.72 -0.65
CA ILE A 72 1.81 -16.96 0.78
C ILE A 72 2.68 -18.22 0.94
N THR A 73 3.98 -18.06 1.14
CA THR A 73 4.93 -19.17 1.34
C THR A 73 4.77 -19.75 2.73
N SER A 74 4.81 -18.89 3.73
CA SER A 74 4.54 -19.16 5.14
C SER A 74 3.78 -17.98 5.75
N PRO A 75 3.31 -18.05 7.01
CA PRO A 75 2.72 -16.91 7.70
C PRO A 75 3.68 -15.72 7.82
N GLU A 76 4.99 -15.97 7.84
CA GLU A 76 6.05 -14.97 7.94
C GLU A 76 6.52 -14.45 6.58
N GLU A 77 6.13 -15.10 5.46
CA GLU A 77 6.62 -14.75 4.13
C GLU A 77 5.50 -14.71 3.10
N VAL A 78 5.08 -13.49 2.76
CA VAL A 78 4.14 -13.19 1.69
C VAL A 78 4.80 -12.29 0.66
N THR A 79 4.75 -12.68 -0.61
CA THR A 79 5.32 -11.92 -1.72
C THR A 79 4.26 -11.57 -2.77
N PHE A 80 4.57 -10.56 -3.60
CA PHE A 80 3.67 -10.02 -4.61
C PHE A 80 4.32 -10.10 -5.99
N ALA A 81 3.50 -10.26 -7.02
CA ALA A 81 3.98 -10.35 -8.40
C ALA A 81 4.86 -9.16 -8.78
N LYS A 82 6.06 -9.43 -9.30
CA LYS A 82 7.05 -8.41 -9.69
C LYS A 82 7.43 -7.45 -8.55
N ASN A 83 7.22 -7.85 -7.28
CA ASN A 83 7.38 -7.02 -6.10
C ASN A 83 6.56 -5.71 -6.12
N LYS A 84 5.49 -5.63 -6.92
CA LYS A 84 4.63 -4.47 -7.01
C LYS A 84 3.55 -4.50 -5.96
N LEU A 85 3.51 -3.44 -5.16
CA LEU A 85 2.53 -3.27 -4.09
C LEU A 85 1.37 -2.39 -4.56
N THR A 86 0.21 -2.70 -4.05
CA THR A 86 -1.01 -1.89 -4.17
C THR A 86 -1.59 -1.67 -2.78
N ASP A 87 -2.72 -1.00 -2.67
CA ASP A 87 -3.46 -0.99 -1.41
C ASP A 87 -3.76 -2.42 -1.00
N THR A 88 -3.19 -2.84 0.14
CA THR A 88 -3.12 -4.24 0.57
C THR A 88 -3.61 -4.37 2.00
N PHE A 89 -4.46 -5.34 2.23
CA PHE A 89 -5.04 -5.68 3.53
C PHE A 89 -4.68 -7.12 3.90
N TYR A 90 -4.58 -7.38 5.19
CA TYR A 90 -4.22 -8.69 5.71
C TYR A 90 -5.00 -9.09 6.95
N TYR A 91 -5.10 -10.39 7.17
CA TYR A 91 -5.42 -11.05 8.42
C TYR A 91 -4.39 -12.14 8.67
N GLY A 92 -3.84 -12.20 9.88
CA GLY A 92 -2.83 -13.20 10.26
C GLY A 92 -2.99 -13.57 11.73
N LYS A 93 -3.74 -14.64 12.03
CA LYS A 93 -3.97 -15.12 13.40
C LYS A 93 -4.18 -16.61 13.46
N THR A 94 -4.02 -17.17 14.65
CA THR A 94 -4.42 -18.54 14.96
C THR A 94 -5.93 -18.61 15.19
N LEU A 95 -6.56 -19.64 14.62
CA LEU A 95 -7.95 -19.99 14.83
C LEU A 95 -8.05 -21.43 15.36
N GLU A 96 -8.92 -21.62 16.35
CA GLU A 96 -9.26 -22.94 16.86
C GLU A 96 -10.54 -23.44 16.18
N VAL A 97 -10.45 -24.60 15.55
CA VAL A 97 -11.57 -25.27 14.91
C VAL A 97 -11.98 -26.48 15.75
N SER A 98 -13.19 -26.47 16.31
CA SER A 98 -13.72 -27.58 17.12
C SER A 98 -14.99 -28.19 16.52
N ALA A 99 -15.72 -27.43 15.72
CA ALA A 99 -16.96 -27.80 15.03
C ALA A 99 -17.16 -26.89 13.82
N ASP A 100 -18.24 -27.12 13.06
CA ASP A 100 -18.66 -26.22 11.98
C ASP A 100 -18.90 -24.81 12.54
N GLN A 101 -18.28 -23.83 11.92
CA GLN A 101 -18.34 -22.42 12.36
C GLN A 101 -18.27 -21.47 11.18
N SER A 102 -18.89 -20.31 11.32
CA SER A 102 -18.75 -19.18 10.42
C SER A 102 -18.06 -18.04 11.15
N ILE A 103 -17.01 -17.49 10.56
CA ILE A 103 -16.19 -16.44 11.19
C ILE A 103 -16.10 -15.25 10.24
N GLU A 104 -16.37 -14.06 10.76
CA GLU A 104 -16.07 -12.80 10.08
C GLU A 104 -14.65 -12.35 10.45
N LEU A 105 -13.81 -12.10 9.44
CA LEU A 105 -12.44 -11.70 9.63
C LEU A 105 -12.30 -10.20 9.35
N GLU A 106 -11.88 -9.44 10.35
CA GLU A 106 -11.53 -8.04 10.20
C GLU A 106 -10.10 -7.92 9.69
N MET A 107 -9.93 -7.39 8.47
CA MET A 107 -8.63 -7.18 7.85
C MET A 107 -8.07 -5.80 8.18
N LYS A 108 -6.75 -5.74 8.35
CA LYS A 108 -5.99 -4.50 8.58
C LYS A 108 -5.19 -4.14 7.34
N ARG A 109 -4.96 -2.83 7.10
CA ARG A 109 -4.07 -2.40 6.02
C ARG A 109 -2.62 -2.74 6.35
N ALA A 110 -1.91 -3.30 5.36
CA ALA A 110 -0.52 -3.76 5.47
C ALA A 110 0.50 -2.76 4.95
N VAL A 111 0.06 -1.67 4.34
CA VAL A 111 0.93 -0.73 3.61
C VAL A 111 0.84 0.69 4.16
N ALA A 112 1.89 1.46 3.92
CA ALA A 112 1.93 2.92 3.91
C ALA A 112 2.00 3.41 2.47
N MET A 113 1.65 4.67 2.23
CA MET A 113 1.70 5.30 0.91
C MET A 113 2.58 6.54 0.95
N PHE A 114 3.51 6.66 -0.01
CA PHE A 114 4.12 7.93 -0.37
C PHE A 114 3.36 8.52 -1.56
N ARG A 115 2.97 9.79 -1.44
CA ARG A 115 2.29 10.56 -2.48
C ARG A 115 3.07 11.82 -2.79
N LEU A 116 3.35 12.05 -4.07
CA LEU A 116 3.93 13.27 -4.58
C LEU A 116 2.88 14.03 -5.39
N ILE A 117 2.68 15.31 -5.08
CA ILE A 117 1.85 16.23 -5.87
C ILE A 117 2.77 17.32 -6.45
N MET A 118 2.89 17.35 -7.77
CA MET A 118 3.64 18.36 -8.50
C MET A 118 2.73 19.54 -8.85
N ASN A 119 2.97 20.72 -8.26
CA ASN A 119 2.16 21.91 -8.50
C ASN A 119 2.42 22.54 -9.87
N ASP A 120 3.63 22.41 -10.38
CA ASP A 120 4.05 22.95 -11.66
C ASP A 120 3.64 22.05 -12.83
N ALA A 121 3.63 22.63 -14.02
CA ALA A 121 3.36 21.91 -15.25
C ALA A 121 4.48 20.91 -15.56
N ILE A 122 4.12 19.72 -16.01
CA ILE A 122 5.09 18.72 -16.47
C ILE A 122 5.56 19.10 -17.89
N PRO A 123 6.87 19.25 -18.11
CA PRO A 123 7.42 19.56 -19.43
C PRO A 123 6.95 18.57 -20.52
N PRO A 124 6.75 19.04 -21.77
CA PRO A 124 6.18 18.22 -22.83
C PRO A 124 7.06 17.04 -23.25
N ASP A 125 8.38 17.11 -23.04
CA ASP A 125 9.35 16.07 -23.30
C ASP A 125 9.39 14.97 -22.20
N VAL A 126 8.79 15.21 -21.05
CA VAL A 126 8.66 14.21 -19.98
C VAL A 126 7.51 13.27 -20.29
N THR A 127 7.78 11.98 -20.39
CA THR A 127 6.79 10.95 -20.72
C THR A 127 6.47 10.02 -19.57
N ALA A 128 7.36 9.93 -18.58
CA ALA A 128 7.14 9.12 -17.38
C ALA A 128 7.80 9.74 -16.15
N ILE A 129 7.23 9.43 -14.99
CA ILE A 129 7.83 9.71 -13.69
C ILE A 129 8.23 8.38 -13.06
N ARG A 130 9.50 8.23 -12.76
CA ARG A 130 10.06 7.10 -12.02
C ARG A 130 10.13 7.42 -10.55
N LEU A 131 9.54 6.55 -9.74
CA LEU A 131 9.66 6.58 -8.29
C LEU A 131 10.54 5.39 -7.87
N TYR A 132 11.73 5.67 -7.37
CA TYR A 132 12.66 4.70 -6.81
C TYR A 132 12.76 4.93 -5.32
N TYR A 133 12.62 3.89 -4.50
CA TYR A 133 12.83 4.04 -3.07
C TYR A 133 13.55 2.85 -2.44
N THR A 134 14.17 3.13 -1.29
CA THR A 134 14.79 2.18 -0.37
C THR A 134 14.30 2.44 1.05
N GLY A 135 14.51 1.52 1.97
CA GLY A 135 14.11 1.63 3.38
C GLY A 135 12.76 0.99 3.70
N GLY A 136 12.05 0.45 2.71
CA GLY A 136 10.81 -0.29 2.89
C GLY A 136 10.93 -1.74 2.48
N SER A 137 9.82 -2.47 2.49
CA SER A 137 9.76 -3.88 2.11
C SER A 137 8.69 -4.12 1.05
N SER A 138 8.92 -5.13 0.19
CA SER A 138 7.94 -5.73 -0.71
C SER A 138 7.52 -7.14 -0.30
N THR A 139 8.10 -7.67 0.78
CA THR A 139 7.75 -8.95 1.39
C THR A 139 7.16 -8.70 2.77
N PHE A 140 6.11 -9.41 3.09
CA PHE A 140 5.27 -9.16 4.26
C PHE A 140 5.23 -10.36 5.19
N ASN A 141 5.29 -10.08 6.50
CA ASN A 141 5.06 -11.05 7.56
C ASN A 141 3.66 -10.82 8.15
N ALA A 142 2.74 -11.75 7.90
CA ALA A 142 1.35 -11.63 8.34
C ALA A 142 1.15 -11.81 9.85
N LEU A 143 2.12 -12.39 10.56
CA LEU A 143 2.05 -12.56 12.02
C LEU A 143 2.41 -11.26 12.75
N THR A 144 3.41 -10.54 12.25
CA THR A 144 3.83 -9.25 12.82
C THR A 144 3.03 -8.07 12.27
N GLY A 145 2.52 -8.19 11.04
CA GLY A 145 1.84 -7.11 10.33
C GLY A 145 2.77 -6.10 9.67
N PHE A 146 4.04 -6.48 9.45
CA PHE A 146 5.07 -5.59 8.92
C PHE A 146 5.84 -6.20 7.75
N GLY A 147 6.56 -5.36 7.02
CA GLY A 147 7.55 -5.78 6.06
C GLY A 147 8.71 -6.54 6.72
N CYS A 148 9.29 -7.52 6.03
CA CYS A 148 10.29 -8.40 6.64
C CYS A 148 11.60 -8.51 5.86
N VAL A 149 11.75 -7.80 4.74
CA VAL A 149 13.00 -7.73 3.98
C VAL A 149 13.29 -6.30 3.53
N ASN A 150 14.55 -5.91 3.46
CA ASN A 150 14.92 -4.63 2.87
C ASN A 150 14.81 -4.72 1.35
N SER A 151 13.93 -3.92 0.76
CA SER A 151 13.67 -3.91 -0.67
C SER A 151 14.11 -2.60 -1.32
N ARG A 152 14.49 -2.71 -2.59
CA ARG A 152 14.58 -1.58 -3.51
C ARG A 152 13.42 -1.69 -4.47
N GLN A 153 12.66 -0.62 -4.60
CA GLN A 153 11.49 -0.59 -5.47
C GLN A 153 11.66 0.47 -6.54
N THR A 154 11.24 0.13 -7.74
CA THR A 154 11.21 1.07 -8.87
C THR A 154 9.86 0.95 -9.54
N GLU A 155 9.18 2.08 -9.67
CA GLU A 155 7.90 2.15 -10.37
C GLU A 155 7.88 3.32 -11.33
N ASP A 156 7.61 3.04 -12.59
CA ASP A 156 7.44 4.04 -13.64
C ASP A 156 5.95 4.32 -13.81
N ARG A 157 5.59 5.59 -13.81
CA ARG A 157 4.23 6.09 -14.06
C ARG A 157 4.24 6.90 -15.33
N VAL A 158 3.50 6.46 -16.33
CA VAL A 158 3.31 7.22 -17.57
C VAL A 158 2.59 8.53 -17.25
N VAL A 159 3.09 9.63 -17.81
CA VAL A 159 2.44 10.94 -17.68
C VAL A 159 1.27 11.03 -18.65
N LEU A 160 0.08 11.20 -18.09
CA LEU A 160 -1.14 11.40 -18.86
C LEU A 160 -1.34 12.88 -19.21
N ASP A 161 -2.00 13.17 -20.33
CA ASP A 161 -2.25 14.56 -20.77
C ASP A 161 -2.98 15.38 -19.70
N ALA A 162 -3.93 14.78 -18.97
CA ALA A 162 -4.65 15.41 -17.88
C ALA A 162 -3.76 15.83 -16.69
N GLN A 163 -2.55 15.26 -16.57
CA GLN A 163 -1.61 15.55 -15.50
C GLN A 163 -0.63 16.68 -15.83
N ARG A 164 -0.58 17.12 -17.12
CA ARG A 164 0.46 18.05 -17.59
C ARG A 164 0.30 19.48 -17.12
N SER A 165 -0.92 19.90 -16.77
CA SER A 165 -1.23 21.31 -16.42
C SER A 165 -0.92 21.69 -14.96
N GLY A 166 -0.31 20.79 -14.18
CA GLY A 166 -0.03 20.96 -12.75
C GLY A 166 -0.98 20.16 -11.85
N ASN A 167 -0.63 20.07 -10.58
CA ASN A 167 -1.27 19.23 -9.57
C ASN A 167 -1.29 17.72 -9.93
N ALA A 168 -0.30 17.26 -10.70
CA ALA A 168 -0.11 15.85 -11.01
C ALA A 168 0.23 15.07 -9.76
N GLN A 169 -0.44 13.93 -9.57
CA GLN A 169 -0.28 13.07 -8.41
C GLN A 169 0.36 11.74 -8.80
N PHE A 170 1.39 11.35 -8.06
CA PHE A 170 2.11 10.08 -8.23
C PHE A 170 2.24 9.39 -6.88
N GLU A 171 2.00 8.08 -6.85
CA GLU A 171 1.92 7.30 -5.62
C GLU A 171 2.71 6.01 -5.72
N VAL A 172 3.30 5.61 -4.59
CA VAL A 172 3.88 4.28 -4.37
C VAL A 172 3.53 3.77 -2.99
N TYR A 173 3.39 2.46 -2.88
CA TYR A 173 3.14 1.76 -1.63
C TYR A 173 4.41 1.09 -1.11
N THR A 174 4.51 1.00 0.20
CA THR A 174 5.55 0.23 0.88
C THR A 174 4.98 -0.49 2.08
N MET A 175 5.61 -1.59 2.48
CA MET A 175 5.35 -2.24 3.76
C MET A 175 6.43 -1.80 4.74
N PRO A 176 6.08 -0.96 5.76
CA PRO A 176 7.05 -0.56 6.78
C PRO A 176 7.52 -1.75 7.61
N HIS A 177 8.76 -1.73 8.12
CA HIS A 177 9.31 -2.77 8.98
C HIS A 177 8.80 -2.70 10.43
N SER A 178 8.15 -1.59 10.78
CA SER A 178 7.51 -1.34 12.08
C SER A 178 6.35 -0.35 11.91
N GLN A 179 5.71 0.07 12.99
CA GLN A 179 4.62 1.04 12.94
C GLN A 179 5.01 2.33 12.21
N THR A 180 6.26 2.74 12.35
CA THR A 180 6.87 3.88 11.65
C THR A 180 8.18 3.45 11.00
N ASP A 181 8.49 4.01 9.83
CA ASP A 181 9.72 3.73 9.09
C ASP A 181 10.14 4.99 8.31
N VAL A 182 11.29 4.92 7.65
CA VAL A 182 11.83 6.04 6.87
C VAL A 182 12.29 5.53 5.52
N LEU A 183 11.79 6.17 4.45
CA LEU A 183 12.24 5.89 3.10
C LEU A 183 13.25 6.94 2.63
N LYS A 184 14.13 6.52 1.73
CA LYS A 184 14.80 7.42 0.79
C LYS A 184 14.11 7.26 -0.55
N VAL A 185 13.51 8.34 -1.06
CA VAL A 185 12.76 8.34 -2.32
C VAL A 185 13.48 9.21 -3.33
N THR A 186 13.80 8.64 -4.49
CA THR A 186 14.30 9.36 -5.65
C THR A 186 13.20 9.40 -6.70
N VAL A 187 12.85 10.60 -7.14
CA VAL A 187 11.86 10.82 -8.19
C VAL A 187 12.57 11.39 -9.42
N SER A 188 12.48 10.67 -10.54
CA SER A 188 13.12 11.04 -11.79
C SER A 188 12.08 11.26 -12.89
N ALA A 189 12.17 12.36 -13.61
CA ALA A 189 11.39 12.59 -14.82
C ALA A 189 12.15 12.03 -16.02
N LEU A 190 11.47 11.20 -16.81
CA LEU A 190 12.06 10.51 -17.96
C LEU A 190 11.49 11.03 -19.28
N ASN A 191 12.38 11.19 -20.28
CA ASN A 191 11.97 11.50 -21.66
C ASN A 191 11.55 10.22 -22.42
N THR A 192 11.18 10.36 -23.69
CA THR A 192 10.78 9.25 -24.57
C THR A 192 11.87 8.20 -24.75
N ALA A 193 13.16 8.59 -24.65
CA ALA A 193 14.30 7.67 -24.73
C ALA A 193 14.56 6.94 -23.40
N GLY A 194 13.81 7.27 -22.33
CA GLY A 194 14.00 6.72 -20.98
C GLY A 194 15.16 7.37 -20.21
N GLU A 195 15.69 8.50 -20.70
CA GLU A 195 16.75 9.25 -20.06
C GLU A 195 16.18 10.18 -18.98
N ILE A 196 16.93 10.34 -17.88
CA ILE A 196 16.56 11.25 -16.79
C ILE A 196 16.82 12.70 -17.23
N VAL A 197 15.77 13.50 -17.31
CA VAL A 197 15.84 14.93 -17.64
C VAL A 197 15.73 15.83 -16.41
N PHE A 198 15.16 15.31 -15.32
CA PHE A 198 15.09 15.98 -14.02
C PHE A 198 15.00 14.96 -12.89
N GLU A 199 15.59 15.29 -11.73
CA GLU A 199 15.57 14.38 -10.57
C GLU A 199 15.52 15.16 -9.25
N ARG A 200 14.78 14.63 -8.28
CA ARG A 200 14.80 15.07 -6.88
C ARG A 200 14.92 13.89 -5.94
N ILE A 201 15.65 14.10 -4.85
CA ILE A 201 15.85 13.12 -3.79
C ILE A 201 15.21 13.64 -2.51
N PHE A 202 14.41 12.79 -1.89
CA PHE A 202 13.79 12.98 -0.59
C PHE A 202 14.42 11.97 0.38
N ASP A 203 15.37 12.42 1.21
CA ASP A 203 16.24 11.52 1.97
C ASP A 203 15.62 10.94 3.23
N GLN A 204 14.68 11.60 3.87
CA GLN A 204 14.12 11.20 5.16
C GLN A 204 12.59 11.29 5.11
N VAL A 205 11.98 10.48 4.24
CA VAL A 205 10.54 10.44 4.08
C VAL A 205 9.94 9.55 5.18
N PRO A 206 9.30 10.13 6.21
CA PRO A 206 8.67 9.32 7.23
C PRO A 206 7.46 8.61 6.64
N VAL A 207 7.32 7.33 6.95
CA VAL A 207 6.13 6.55 6.60
C VAL A 207 5.59 5.87 7.84
N LYS A 208 4.27 5.77 7.93
CA LYS A 208 3.60 5.09 9.01
C LYS A 208 2.54 4.17 8.45
N LEU A 209 2.42 2.99 9.04
CA LEU A 209 1.44 1.99 8.61
C LEU A 209 0.04 2.61 8.58
N ASN A 210 -0.70 2.37 7.50
CA ASN A 210 -2.04 2.89 7.24
C ASN A 210 -2.12 4.44 7.13
N GLU A 211 -1.01 5.12 6.80
CA GLU A 211 -0.97 6.57 6.58
C GLU A 211 -0.45 6.92 5.18
N ILE A 212 -0.89 8.08 4.68
CA ILE A 212 -0.36 8.70 3.47
C ILE A 212 0.62 9.78 3.89
N THR A 213 1.89 9.63 3.52
CA THR A 213 2.88 10.68 3.59
C THR A 213 2.87 11.44 2.27
N GLN A 214 2.38 12.68 2.30
CA GLN A 214 2.21 13.49 1.10
C GLN A 214 3.23 14.62 1.04
N TYR A 215 3.95 14.71 -0.07
CA TYR A 215 4.80 15.83 -0.44
C TYR A 215 4.13 16.61 -1.55
N LYS A 216 4.05 17.93 -1.41
CA LYS A 216 3.43 18.82 -2.38
C LYS A 216 4.30 20.05 -2.64
N GLY A 217 4.61 20.33 -3.91
CA GLY A 217 5.43 21.48 -4.28
C GLY A 217 5.74 21.55 -5.78
N SER A 218 6.57 22.51 -6.14
CA SER A 218 7.09 22.65 -7.51
C SER A 218 8.23 21.66 -7.73
N PHE A 219 8.07 20.74 -8.66
CA PHE A 219 9.04 19.70 -8.93
C PHE A 219 10.13 20.12 -9.90
N PHE A 220 9.75 20.78 -11.00
CA PHE A 220 10.65 21.16 -12.09
C PHE A 220 11.29 22.54 -11.90
N GLN A 221 10.74 23.38 -11.04
CA GLN A 221 11.33 24.68 -10.73
C GLN A 221 12.47 24.56 -9.73
N GLY A 222 13.47 25.43 -9.81
CA GLY A 222 14.55 25.51 -8.82
C GLY A 222 13.99 25.81 -7.41
N ILE A 223 14.72 25.36 -6.37
CA ILE A 223 14.35 25.64 -4.99
C ILE A 223 14.41 27.15 -4.76
N GLU A 224 13.27 27.82 -4.69
CA GLU A 224 13.19 29.16 -4.14
C GLU A 224 13.30 29.09 -2.62
N THR A 225 14.23 29.84 -2.05
CA THR A 225 14.67 29.74 -0.63
C THR A 225 13.73 30.37 0.38
N SER A 226 12.43 30.46 0.13
CA SER A 226 11.45 30.95 1.12
C SER A 226 10.20 30.10 1.13
N GLN A 227 10.10 29.20 2.08
CA GLN A 227 8.98 28.28 2.21
C GLN A 227 8.21 28.49 3.51
N SER A 228 6.93 28.81 3.38
CA SER A 228 5.95 28.61 4.42
C SER A 228 5.50 27.14 4.39
N ASN A 229 5.88 26.35 5.37
CA ASN A 229 5.44 24.98 5.52
C ASN A 229 4.08 24.97 6.21
N THR A 230 3.03 24.58 5.50
CA THR A 230 1.72 24.33 6.10
C THR A 230 1.54 22.83 6.26
N LEU A 231 1.49 22.36 7.49
CA LEU A 231 1.12 20.98 7.83
C LEU A 231 -0.40 20.94 8.00
N THR A 232 -1.07 20.14 7.19
CA THR A 232 -2.51 19.93 7.32
C THR A 232 -2.76 18.46 7.64
N PHE A 233 -3.33 18.21 8.82
CA PHE A 233 -3.66 16.85 9.25
C PHE A 233 -5.13 16.57 8.98
N TRP A 234 -5.40 15.45 8.30
CA TRP A 234 -6.75 14.96 8.08
C TRP A 234 -6.85 13.52 8.55
N THR A 235 -7.81 13.23 9.38
CA THR A 235 -8.15 11.85 9.75
C THR A 235 -9.44 11.46 9.05
N THR A 236 -9.37 10.41 8.25
CA THR A 236 -10.55 9.71 7.72
C THR A 236 -10.51 8.27 8.19
N ASP A 237 -11.64 7.59 8.19
CA ASP A 237 -11.74 6.18 8.58
C ASP A 237 -10.88 5.23 7.74
N GLN A 238 -10.28 5.71 6.65
CA GLN A 238 -9.52 4.91 5.70
C GLN A 238 -8.03 5.18 5.75
N TRP A 239 -7.60 6.46 5.65
CA TRP A 239 -6.20 6.87 5.64
C TRP A 239 -6.00 8.10 6.52
N THR A 240 -4.90 8.13 7.27
CA THR A 240 -4.38 9.36 7.85
C THR A 240 -3.33 9.94 6.89
N GLN A 241 -3.47 11.19 6.49
CA GLN A 241 -2.55 11.89 5.57
C GLN A 241 -1.70 12.90 6.34
N VAL A 242 -0.40 12.91 6.06
CA VAL A 242 0.55 13.91 6.57
C VAL A 242 1.21 14.60 5.39
N ASP A 243 1.11 15.94 5.31
CA ASP A 243 1.59 16.75 4.20
C ASP A 243 2.94 17.38 4.48
N TYR A 244 3.86 17.30 3.52
CA TYR A 244 5.16 17.98 3.53
C TYR A 244 5.28 18.87 2.30
N GLY A 245 5.77 20.11 2.50
CA GLY A 245 6.15 21.02 1.40
C GLY A 245 7.57 20.75 0.90
N PHE A 246 7.84 20.99 -0.37
CA PHE A 246 9.17 21.00 -0.99
C PHE A 246 9.27 22.02 -2.12
#